data_09573f092ab882dcac58a11f584b29df
#
_entry.id   09573f092ab882dcac58a11f584b29df
#
_cell.length_a   1.000
_cell.length_b   1.000
_cell.length_c   1.000
_cell.angle_alpha   90.00
_cell.angle_beta   90.00
_cell.angle_gamma   90.00
#
_symmetry.space_group_name_H-M   'P 1'
#
loop_
_entity.id
_entity.type
_entity.pdbx_description
1 polymer ?
#
loop_
_entity_poly.entity_id
_entity_poly.type
_entity_poly.pdbx_seq_one_letter_code
_entity_poly.pdbx_strand_id
1 'polypeptide(L)'
;LHLISTDSIIESSPTTTAVPPQKEVMRRAKIVATLGPATSSYENIRAIIDAGVDVARMNLSHGSYAVHEEVYANVRKAAEDSGRAVAVMVDLQGPKIRLGKFANGPHELAVGDIFKITTEDILGTKEIVGTTFKGLPDDVAAGDFLLIDDGKVKVRVVGVDGPVVTTEVVVAGAVSN
;
A
#
# COMPACT_ATOMS: atom_id res chain seq x y z
N LEU A 1 -24.32 67.12 55.04
CA LEU A 1 -25.07 66.46 53.97
C LEU A 1 -24.17 66.33 52.74
N HIS A 2 -23.67 65.10 52.46
CA HIS A 2 -22.84 64.88 51.28
C HIS A 2 -23.50 63.73 50.50
N LEU A 3 -23.94 64.02 49.27
CA LEU A 3 -24.49 63.07 48.33
C LEU A 3 -23.31 62.45 47.56
N ILE A 4 -23.19 61.15 47.60
CA ILE A 4 -22.26 60.41 46.78
C ILE A 4 -23.01 59.89 45.56
N SER A 5 -22.58 60.34 44.38
CA SER A 5 -23.07 59.89 43.09
C SER A 5 -22.40 58.56 42.76
N THR A 6 -23.14 57.50 42.49
CA THR A 6 -22.66 56.25 41.98
C THR A 6 -22.63 56.26 40.44
N ASP A 7 -21.50 56.50 39.87
CA ASP A 7 -21.28 56.31 38.42
C ASP A 7 -21.35 54.81 38.07
N SER A 8 -22.32 54.47 37.24
CA SER A 8 -22.45 53.11 36.66
C SER A 8 -21.39 52.92 35.61
N ILE A 9 -20.43 52.03 35.89
CA ILE A 9 -19.48 51.53 34.90
C ILE A 9 -20.23 50.55 33.99
N ILE A 10 -20.51 50.97 32.75
CA ILE A 10 -21.00 50.11 31.69
C ILE A 10 -19.79 49.29 31.18
N GLU A 11 -19.65 48.04 31.62
CA GLU A 11 -18.74 47.10 31.02
C GLU A 11 -19.21 46.78 29.58
N SER A 12 -18.44 47.24 28.60
CA SER A 12 -18.61 46.86 27.21
C SER A 12 -18.07 45.42 27.02
N SER A 13 -18.98 44.47 26.91
CA SER A 13 -18.65 43.11 26.51
C SER A 13 -17.95 43.10 25.15
N PRO A 14 -16.86 42.37 24.97
CA PRO A 14 -16.19 42.28 23.67
C PRO A 14 -17.17 41.59 22.68
N THR A 15 -17.54 42.29 21.63
CA THR A 15 -18.29 41.74 20.51
C THR A 15 -17.41 40.71 19.83
N THR A 16 -17.63 39.44 20.12
CA THR A 16 -17.01 38.32 19.38
C THR A 16 -17.54 38.41 17.95
N THR A 17 -16.75 38.96 17.06
CA THR A 17 -17.02 38.93 15.62
C THR A 17 -16.88 37.45 15.20
N ALA A 18 -18.02 36.77 15.02
CA ALA A 18 -18.06 35.44 14.46
C ALA A 18 -17.45 35.51 13.06
N VAL A 19 -16.30 34.85 12.90
CA VAL A 19 -15.69 34.63 11.58
C VAL A 19 -16.72 33.87 10.74
N PRO A 20 -17.16 34.41 9.58
CA PRO A 20 -18.12 33.70 8.76
C PRO A 20 -17.56 32.34 8.39
N PRO A 21 -18.41 31.29 8.34
CA PRO A 21 -17.94 29.95 7.96
C PRO A 21 -17.27 30.03 6.58
N GLN A 22 -16.00 29.73 6.53
CA GLN A 22 -15.28 29.63 5.26
C GLN A 22 -16.02 28.60 4.41
N LYS A 23 -16.50 29.07 3.26
CA LYS A 23 -17.16 28.21 2.28
C LYS A 23 -16.17 27.08 1.93
N GLU A 24 -16.44 25.88 2.45
CA GLU A 24 -15.61 24.71 2.18
C GLU A 24 -15.52 24.58 0.65
N VAL A 25 -14.34 24.83 0.11
CA VAL A 25 -14.09 24.62 -1.31
C VAL A 25 -14.10 23.12 -1.52
N MET A 26 -15.25 22.58 -1.91
CA MET A 26 -15.37 21.16 -2.22
C MET A 26 -14.42 20.83 -3.36
N ARG A 27 -13.35 20.11 -3.05
CA ARG A 27 -12.44 19.58 -4.07
C ARG A 27 -13.20 18.64 -4.99
N ARG A 28 -12.96 18.75 -6.29
CA ARG A 28 -13.57 17.84 -7.28
C ARG A 28 -12.96 16.44 -7.27
N ALA A 29 -11.75 16.29 -6.72
CA ALA A 29 -11.05 15.02 -6.59
C ALA A 29 -10.96 14.60 -5.11
N LYS A 30 -11.05 13.29 -4.85
CA LYS A 30 -10.82 12.69 -3.54
C LYS A 30 -9.37 12.22 -3.44
N ILE A 31 -8.76 12.44 -2.27
CA ILE A 31 -7.40 12.01 -1.99
C ILE A 31 -7.46 10.64 -1.31
N VAL A 32 -6.86 9.64 -1.95
CA VAL A 32 -6.63 8.32 -1.39
C VAL A 32 -5.18 8.23 -0.92
N ALA A 33 -4.94 7.98 0.36
CA ALA A 33 -3.62 7.80 0.92
C ALA A 33 -3.45 6.37 1.43
N THR A 34 -2.37 5.70 1.00
CA THR A 34 -2.01 4.39 1.53
C THR A 34 -1.30 4.56 2.87
N LEU A 35 -1.83 3.91 3.91
CA LEU A 35 -1.20 3.88 5.21
C LEU A 35 -0.08 2.82 5.23
N GLY A 36 1.06 3.21 5.76
CA GLY A 36 2.25 2.37 5.91
C GLY A 36 2.93 2.61 7.25
N PRO A 37 4.09 2.02 7.52
CA PRO A 37 4.77 2.14 8.82
C PRO A 37 4.99 3.59 9.29
N ALA A 38 5.27 4.50 8.34
CA ALA A 38 5.46 5.92 8.66
C ALA A 38 4.16 6.67 9.00
N THR A 39 2.99 6.12 8.69
CA THR A 39 1.69 6.79 8.83
C THR A 39 0.67 5.94 9.60
N SER A 40 1.11 4.95 10.39
CA SER A 40 0.23 4.06 11.13
C SER A 40 -0.14 4.55 12.54
N SER A 41 0.62 5.49 13.11
CA SER A 41 0.31 6.05 14.41
C SER A 41 -0.91 6.98 14.34
N TYR A 42 -1.63 7.10 15.47
CA TYR A 42 -2.78 8.01 15.56
C TYR A 42 -2.42 9.44 15.17
N GLU A 43 -1.29 9.98 15.65
CA GLU A 43 -0.87 11.35 15.39
C GLU A 43 -0.62 11.60 13.90
N ASN A 44 0.04 10.64 13.23
CA ASN A 44 0.33 10.76 11.80
C ASN A 44 -0.93 10.59 10.96
N ILE A 45 -1.82 9.66 11.32
CA ILE A 45 -3.14 9.51 10.68
C ILE A 45 -3.95 10.79 10.86
N ARG A 46 -3.98 11.36 12.04
CA ARG A 46 -4.69 12.60 12.31
C ARG A 46 -4.14 13.75 11.45
N ALA A 47 -2.82 13.88 11.34
CA ALA A 47 -2.17 14.91 10.53
C ALA A 47 -2.54 14.81 9.04
N ILE A 48 -2.56 13.60 8.47
CA ILE A 48 -2.94 13.41 7.05
C ILE A 48 -4.44 13.63 6.82
N ILE A 49 -5.30 13.33 7.79
CA ILE A 49 -6.73 13.64 7.73
C ILE A 49 -6.94 15.15 7.77
N ASP A 50 -6.27 15.85 8.67
CA ASP A 50 -6.34 17.32 8.76
C ASP A 50 -5.79 18.00 7.50
N ALA A 51 -4.76 17.40 6.85
CA ALA A 51 -4.24 17.83 5.55
C ALA A 51 -5.21 17.57 4.40
N GLY A 52 -6.28 16.80 4.63
CA GLY A 52 -7.39 16.65 3.69
C GLY A 52 -7.51 15.30 2.98
N VAL A 53 -6.97 14.23 3.54
CA VAL A 53 -7.21 12.87 3.04
C VAL A 53 -8.70 12.52 3.18
N ASP A 54 -9.27 11.93 2.14
CA ASP A 54 -10.66 11.49 2.10
C ASP A 54 -10.80 9.98 2.27
N VAL A 55 -9.79 9.20 1.85
CA VAL A 55 -9.79 7.74 1.91
C VAL A 55 -8.46 7.23 2.44
N ALA A 56 -8.50 6.48 3.52
CA ALA A 56 -7.36 5.74 4.07
C ALA A 56 -7.31 4.34 3.45
N ARG A 57 -6.31 4.05 2.60
CA ARG A 57 -6.12 2.73 2.00
C ARG A 57 -5.22 1.88 2.88
N MET A 58 -5.71 0.72 3.28
CA MET A 58 -4.98 -0.31 4.02
C MET A 58 -4.65 -1.46 3.06
N ASN A 59 -3.36 -1.69 2.82
CA ASN A 59 -2.89 -2.77 1.95
C ASN A 59 -2.64 -4.04 2.76
N LEU A 60 -3.52 -5.04 2.67
CA LEU A 60 -3.41 -6.30 3.39
C LEU A 60 -2.36 -7.27 2.80
N SER A 61 -1.62 -6.86 1.78
CA SER A 61 -0.49 -7.64 1.25
C SER A 61 0.72 -7.64 2.18
N HIS A 62 0.78 -6.73 3.15
CA HIS A 62 1.88 -6.53 4.08
C HIS A 62 1.36 -6.32 5.49
N GLY A 63 2.11 -6.77 6.50
CA GLY A 63 1.73 -6.64 7.90
C GLY A 63 0.88 -7.82 8.40
N SER A 64 0.53 -7.77 9.68
CA SER A 64 -0.36 -8.74 10.32
C SER A 64 -1.76 -8.18 10.54
N TYR A 65 -2.74 -9.04 10.75
CA TYR A 65 -4.10 -8.61 11.07
C TYR A 65 -4.17 -7.71 12.31
N ALA A 66 -3.38 -8.00 13.35
CA ALA A 66 -3.34 -7.19 14.57
C ALA A 66 -2.89 -5.74 14.29
N VAL A 67 -1.87 -5.56 13.44
CA VAL A 67 -1.42 -4.22 13.01
C VAL A 67 -2.52 -3.52 12.22
N HIS A 68 -3.23 -4.23 11.34
CA HIS A 68 -4.32 -3.63 10.57
C HIS A 68 -5.52 -3.24 11.44
N GLU A 69 -5.85 -4.01 12.47
CA GLU A 69 -6.90 -3.67 13.44
C GLU A 69 -6.56 -2.39 14.20
N GLU A 70 -5.31 -2.26 14.66
CA GLU A 70 -4.82 -1.05 15.34
C GLU A 70 -4.90 0.18 14.43
N VAL A 71 -4.38 0.06 13.19
CA VAL A 71 -4.42 1.15 12.20
C VAL A 71 -5.87 1.54 11.88
N TYR A 72 -6.76 0.57 11.71
CA TYR A 72 -8.18 0.83 11.50
C TYR A 72 -8.80 1.61 12.67
N ALA A 73 -8.55 1.18 13.90
CA ALA A 73 -9.04 1.87 15.10
C ALA A 73 -8.52 3.32 15.16
N ASN A 74 -7.24 3.53 14.85
CA ASN A 74 -6.62 4.85 14.79
C ASN A 74 -7.29 5.74 13.73
N VAL A 75 -7.59 5.20 12.52
CA VAL A 75 -8.31 5.96 11.47
C VAL A 75 -9.70 6.35 11.94
N ARG A 76 -10.45 5.42 12.52
CA ARG A 76 -11.83 5.73 12.98
C ARG A 76 -11.82 6.80 14.06
N LYS A 77 -10.91 6.67 15.04
CA LYS A 77 -10.75 7.65 16.11
C LYS A 77 -10.33 9.03 15.56
N ALA A 78 -9.34 9.08 14.69
CA ALA A 78 -8.85 10.33 14.11
C ALA A 78 -9.92 11.02 13.22
N ALA A 79 -10.73 10.25 12.49
CA ALA A 79 -11.85 10.76 11.70
C ALA A 79 -12.92 11.38 12.62
N GLU A 80 -13.29 10.70 13.71
CA GLU A 80 -14.23 11.20 14.71
C GLU A 80 -13.73 12.50 15.35
N ASP A 81 -12.49 12.48 15.87
CA ASP A 81 -11.87 13.64 16.53
C ASP A 81 -11.70 14.86 15.59
N SER A 82 -11.57 14.63 14.28
CA SER A 82 -11.48 15.70 13.27
C SER A 82 -12.83 16.22 12.78
N GLY A 83 -13.92 15.52 13.09
CA GLY A 83 -15.25 15.81 12.55
C GLY A 83 -15.38 15.55 11.04
N ARG A 84 -14.43 14.84 10.42
CA ARG A 84 -14.40 14.58 8.99
C ARG A 84 -14.86 13.16 8.66
N ALA A 85 -15.65 13.03 7.59
CA ALA A 85 -15.97 11.73 7.02
C ALA A 85 -14.78 11.20 6.22
N VAL A 86 -14.10 10.19 6.76
CA VAL A 86 -12.98 9.50 6.10
C VAL A 86 -13.38 8.05 5.83
N ALA A 87 -13.30 7.64 4.57
CA ALA A 87 -13.54 6.25 4.20
C ALA A 87 -12.28 5.40 4.47
N VAL A 88 -12.49 4.11 4.78
CA VAL A 88 -11.41 3.12 4.81
C VAL A 88 -11.57 2.20 3.61
N MET A 89 -10.53 2.11 2.80
CA MET A 89 -10.41 1.17 1.69
C MET A 89 -9.50 0.03 2.12
N VAL A 90 -10.04 -1.18 2.19
CA VAL A 90 -9.26 -2.39 2.44
C VAL A 90 -8.92 -3.02 1.09
N ASP A 91 -7.62 -3.03 0.77
CA ASP A 91 -7.09 -3.64 -0.44
C ASP A 91 -6.66 -5.07 -0.13
N LEU A 92 -7.49 -6.02 -0.57
CA LEU A 92 -7.29 -7.45 -0.31
C LEU A 92 -6.16 -8.01 -1.18
N GLN A 93 -5.39 -8.90 -0.59
CA GLN A 93 -4.19 -9.44 -1.22
C GLN A 93 -4.49 -10.23 -2.51
N GLY A 94 -5.61 -10.89 -2.67
CA GLY A 94 -5.87 -11.80 -3.77
C GLY A 94 -4.86 -12.96 -3.86
N PRO A 95 -5.02 -13.91 -4.78
CA PRO A 95 -4.02 -14.94 -5.06
C PRO A 95 -2.82 -14.30 -5.76
N LYS A 96 -1.66 -14.29 -5.09
CA LYS A 96 -0.40 -13.84 -5.70
C LYS A 96 0.35 -15.00 -6.31
N ILE A 97 0.75 -14.84 -7.58
CA ILE A 97 1.72 -15.72 -8.22
C ILE A 97 3.10 -15.32 -7.69
N ARG A 98 3.82 -16.25 -7.09
CA ARG A 98 5.14 -16.01 -6.51
C ARG A 98 6.12 -17.08 -6.98
N LEU A 99 7.38 -16.68 -7.11
CA LEU A 99 8.48 -17.63 -7.14
C LEU A 99 8.60 -18.30 -5.78
N GLY A 100 9.10 -19.53 -5.77
CA GLY A 100 9.43 -20.28 -4.57
C GLY A 100 10.64 -19.68 -3.84
N LYS A 101 11.00 -20.30 -2.72
CA LYS A 101 12.17 -19.87 -1.93
C LYS A 101 13.46 -20.30 -2.60
N PHE A 102 14.47 -19.43 -2.55
CA PHE A 102 15.83 -19.75 -3.00
C PHE A 102 16.68 -20.28 -1.85
N ALA A 103 17.57 -21.24 -2.18
CA ALA A 103 18.45 -21.87 -1.19
C ALA A 103 19.50 -20.90 -0.61
N ASN A 104 19.99 -19.97 -1.44
CA ASN A 104 21.05 -19.02 -1.08
C ASN A 104 20.66 -17.65 -1.65
N GLY A 105 20.54 -16.62 -0.85
CA GLY A 105 20.35 -15.20 -1.17
C GLY A 105 19.77 -14.82 -2.54
N PRO A 106 19.86 -13.57 -2.92
CA PRO A 106 19.48 -13.16 -4.27
C PRO A 106 20.44 -13.68 -5.33
N HIS A 107 19.90 -14.04 -6.50
CA HIS A 107 20.66 -14.47 -7.66
C HIS A 107 20.53 -13.44 -8.77
N GLU A 108 21.65 -12.98 -9.29
CA GLU A 108 21.68 -12.09 -10.45
C GLU A 108 21.52 -12.92 -11.74
N LEU A 109 20.51 -12.57 -12.51
CA LEU A 109 20.26 -13.12 -13.85
C LEU A 109 20.73 -12.12 -14.89
N ALA A 110 21.54 -12.60 -15.85
CA ALA A 110 22.01 -11.82 -16.98
C ALA A 110 21.14 -12.05 -18.22
N VAL A 111 21.12 -11.09 -19.14
CA VAL A 111 20.43 -11.26 -20.42
C VAL A 111 21.01 -12.45 -21.18
N GLY A 112 20.14 -13.33 -21.67
CA GLY A 112 20.50 -14.58 -22.34
C GLY A 112 20.66 -15.78 -21.40
N ASP A 113 20.65 -15.59 -20.08
CA ASP A 113 20.62 -16.72 -19.14
C ASP A 113 19.35 -17.56 -19.34
N ILE A 114 19.49 -18.89 -19.23
CA ILE A 114 18.34 -19.79 -19.19
C ILE A 114 17.90 -19.94 -17.73
N PHE A 115 16.67 -19.58 -17.47
CA PHE A 115 16.05 -19.65 -16.15
C PHE A 115 14.78 -20.48 -16.23
N LYS A 116 14.65 -21.51 -15.38
CA LYS A 116 13.53 -22.44 -15.37
C LYS A 116 12.60 -22.17 -14.21
N ILE A 117 11.31 -22.26 -14.47
CA ILE A 117 10.26 -22.12 -13.44
C ILE A 117 9.48 -23.44 -13.43
N THR A 118 9.36 -24.07 -12.27
CA THR A 118 8.66 -25.35 -12.13
C THR A 118 7.49 -25.25 -11.16
N THR A 119 6.47 -26.07 -11.38
CA THR A 119 5.36 -26.22 -10.43
C THR A 119 5.71 -27.14 -9.25
N GLU A 120 6.88 -27.76 -9.26
CA GLU A 120 7.36 -28.57 -8.14
C GLU A 120 7.78 -27.70 -6.96
N ASP A 121 7.65 -28.24 -5.75
CA ASP A 121 8.05 -27.56 -4.53
C ASP A 121 9.53 -27.84 -4.25
N ILE A 122 10.39 -27.01 -4.80
CA ILE A 122 11.85 -27.11 -4.69
C ILE A 122 12.45 -25.83 -4.10
N LEU A 123 13.64 -25.96 -3.50
CA LEU A 123 14.49 -24.80 -3.21
C LEU A 123 15.15 -24.34 -4.51
N GLY A 124 14.91 -23.07 -4.83
CA GLY A 124 15.43 -22.46 -6.06
C GLY A 124 16.92 -22.23 -6.04
N THR A 125 17.49 -22.24 -7.22
CA THR A 125 18.88 -21.88 -7.53
C THR A 125 18.90 -20.78 -8.58
N LYS A 126 20.10 -20.45 -9.10
CA LYS A 126 20.22 -19.52 -10.24
C LYS A 126 19.58 -20.08 -11.52
N GLU A 127 19.47 -21.39 -11.66
CA GLU A 127 19.02 -22.07 -12.90
C GLU A 127 17.53 -22.42 -12.87
N ILE A 128 16.95 -22.69 -11.68
CA ILE A 128 15.58 -23.18 -11.54
C ILE A 128 14.96 -22.75 -10.21
N VAL A 129 13.67 -22.44 -10.21
CA VAL A 129 12.90 -22.14 -9.01
C VAL A 129 11.46 -22.67 -9.12
N GLY A 130 10.87 -23.01 -7.98
CA GLY A 130 9.45 -23.34 -7.91
C GLY A 130 8.54 -22.13 -8.11
N THR A 131 7.26 -22.36 -8.38
CA THR A 131 6.22 -21.34 -8.36
C THR A 131 5.02 -21.77 -7.52
N THR A 132 4.33 -20.81 -6.90
CA THR A 132 3.05 -21.05 -6.21
C THR A 132 1.90 -21.33 -7.18
N PHE A 133 2.04 -20.92 -8.44
CA PHE A 133 0.99 -21.07 -9.45
C PHE A 133 1.16 -22.38 -10.24
N LYS A 134 0.38 -23.37 -9.87
CA LYS A 134 0.46 -24.72 -10.43
C LYS A 134 -0.04 -24.83 -11.89
N GLY A 135 -0.86 -23.88 -12.33
CA GLY A 135 -1.35 -23.78 -13.71
C GLY A 135 -0.38 -23.12 -14.70
N LEU A 136 0.79 -22.65 -14.26
CA LEU A 136 1.71 -21.89 -15.12
C LEU A 136 2.05 -22.60 -16.43
N PRO A 137 2.37 -23.92 -16.46
CA PRO A 137 2.70 -24.61 -17.72
C PRO A 137 1.56 -24.67 -18.73
N ASP A 138 0.30 -24.67 -18.24
CA ASP A 138 -0.87 -24.74 -19.09
C ASP A 138 -1.26 -23.35 -19.66
N ASP A 139 -0.84 -22.28 -18.99
CA ASP A 139 -1.20 -20.90 -19.31
C ASP A 139 -0.18 -20.19 -20.20
N VAL A 140 0.97 -20.79 -20.50
CA VAL A 140 2.05 -20.14 -21.26
C VAL A 140 2.48 -20.98 -22.46
N ALA A 141 2.92 -20.31 -23.52
CA ALA A 141 3.48 -20.90 -24.72
C ALA A 141 4.85 -20.27 -25.08
N ALA A 142 5.63 -20.95 -25.91
CA ALA A 142 6.89 -20.42 -26.43
C ALA A 142 6.67 -19.05 -27.10
N GLY A 143 7.44 -18.05 -26.70
CA GLY A 143 7.34 -16.67 -27.15
C GLY A 143 6.67 -15.74 -26.14
N ASP A 144 5.91 -16.24 -25.17
CA ASP A 144 5.28 -15.43 -24.12
C ASP A 144 6.31 -14.83 -23.17
N PHE A 145 5.91 -13.75 -22.50
CA PHE A 145 6.75 -13.06 -21.53
C PHE A 145 6.21 -13.19 -20.11
N LEU A 146 7.11 -13.50 -19.19
CA LEU A 146 6.83 -13.44 -17.75
C LEU A 146 7.58 -12.24 -17.15
N LEU A 147 6.87 -11.48 -16.31
CA LEU A 147 7.42 -10.36 -15.58
C LEU A 147 7.60 -10.75 -14.11
N ILE A 148 8.78 -10.52 -13.56
CA ILE A 148 9.14 -10.83 -12.18
C ILE A 148 9.48 -9.53 -11.47
N ASP A 149 9.04 -9.38 -10.21
CA ASP A 149 9.25 -8.19 -9.38
C ASP A 149 8.81 -6.90 -10.11
N ASP A 150 7.51 -6.85 -10.45
CA ASP A 150 6.88 -5.72 -11.14
C ASP A 150 7.57 -5.32 -12.46
N GLY A 151 8.21 -6.31 -13.11
CA GLY A 151 8.88 -6.11 -14.40
C GLY A 151 10.35 -5.71 -14.32
N LYS A 152 10.95 -5.72 -13.13
CA LYS A 152 12.40 -5.51 -12.97
C LYS A 152 13.20 -6.59 -13.69
N VAL A 153 12.70 -7.83 -13.69
CA VAL A 153 13.23 -8.94 -14.49
C VAL A 153 12.17 -9.36 -15.50
N LYS A 154 12.55 -9.52 -16.74
CA LYS A 154 11.68 -10.02 -17.81
C LYS A 154 12.30 -11.26 -18.44
N VAL A 155 11.53 -12.32 -18.55
CA VAL A 155 11.96 -13.56 -19.19
C VAL A 155 10.99 -13.93 -20.31
N ARG A 156 11.50 -14.53 -21.37
CA ARG A 156 10.73 -15.06 -22.50
C ARG A 156 10.65 -16.57 -22.40
N VAL A 157 9.46 -17.12 -22.50
CA VAL A 157 9.24 -18.58 -22.55
C VAL A 157 9.87 -19.13 -23.83
N VAL A 158 10.75 -20.13 -23.67
CA VAL A 158 11.40 -20.87 -24.76
C VAL A 158 10.66 -22.18 -25.04
N GLY A 159 10.13 -22.81 -23.99
CA GLY A 159 9.35 -24.02 -24.11
C GLY A 159 8.81 -24.51 -22.78
N VAL A 160 7.90 -25.46 -22.84
CA VAL A 160 7.26 -26.08 -21.68
C VAL A 160 7.46 -27.60 -21.80
N ASP A 161 7.91 -28.22 -20.71
CA ASP A 161 8.09 -29.66 -20.62
C ASP A 161 7.56 -30.16 -19.28
N GLY A 162 6.37 -30.78 -19.31
CA GLY A 162 5.64 -31.18 -18.11
C GLY A 162 5.49 -30.04 -17.11
N PRO A 163 6.01 -30.16 -15.86
CA PRO A 163 5.87 -29.13 -14.85
C PRO A 163 6.85 -27.96 -15.02
N VAL A 164 7.75 -28.00 -16.02
CA VAL A 164 8.86 -27.05 -16.16
C VAL A 164 8.63 -26.11 -17.34
N VAL A 165 8.63 -24.81 -17.06
CA VAL A 165 8.67 -23.74 -18.04
C VAL A 165 10.12 -23.28 -18.19
N THR A 166 10.72 -23.49 -19.36
CA THR A 166 12.06 -23.00 -19.69
C THR A 166 11.97 -21.60 -20.27
N THR A 167 12.73 -20.67 -19.72
CA THR A 167 12.74 -19.27 -20.16
C THR A 167 14.15 -18.77 -20.42
N GLU A 168 14.25 -17.73 -21.25
CA GLU A 168 15.46 -16.96 -21.50
C GLU A 168 15.29 -15.55 -20.93
N VAL A 169 16.29 -15.04 -20.23
CA VAL A 169 16.27 -13.70 -19.62
C VAL A 169 16.41 -12.63 -20.71
N VAL A 170 15.44 -11.71 -20.76
CA VAL A 170 15.42 -10.59 -21.72
C VAL A 170 15.77 -9.26 -21.03
N VAL A 171 15.36 -9.09 -19.75
CA VAL A 171 15.77 -7.97 -18.92
C VAL A 171 16.44 -8.55 -17.68
N ALA A 172 17.70 -8.21 -17.50
CA ALA A 172 18.53 -8.68 -16.38
C ALA A 172 18.10 -8.09 -15.04
N GLY A 173 18.36 -8.81 -13.96
CA GLY A 173 18.12 -8.31 -12.59
C GLY A 173 18.16 -9.43 -11.57
N ALA A 174 17.96 -9.05 -10.30
CA ALA A 174 18.00 -9.98 -9.19
C ALA A 174 16.65 -10.69 -8.99
N VAL A 175 16.71 -12.00 -8.67
CA VAL A 175 15.59 -12.78 -8.18
C VAL A 175 15.87 -13.25 -6.75
N SER A 176 14.90 -13.16 -5.87
CA SER A 176 15.04 -13.49 -4.44
C SER A 176 13.72 -13.94 -3.82
N ASN A 177 13.77 -14.26 -2.53
CA ASN A 177 12.59 -14.56 -1.69
C ASN A 177 11.73 -13.31 -1.50
#